data_f459d0fb5d9cb583dda4f7cf40f72a38
#
_entry.id   f459d0fb5d9cb583dda4f7cf40f72a38
#
_cell.length_a   1.000
_cell.length_b   1.000
_cell.length_c   1.000
_cell.angle_alpha   90.00
_cell.angle_beta   90.00
_cell.angle_gamma   90.00
#
_symmetry.space_group_name_H-M   'P 1'
#
loop_
_entity.id
_entity.type
_entity.pdbx_description
1 polymer ?
#
loop_
_entity_poly.entity_id
_entity_poly.type
_entity_poly.pdbx_seq_one_letter_code
_entity_poly.pdbx_strand_id
1 'polypeptide(L)'
;WLSGDGKGVAMRPEARRAETARKARKRPGQAFGKRLGTGQKAGCKRMAQTGCVFDVAPPDPDGPPRTPEQVMRPDPGTAKNAPRAVNRWYACDITAGGEVTIGKVFDEAGRRDPDHRRTWIALADGDVHQLERIRAEAAARDVTVTIIIDFIHVIEYLWKAAWCFHAPRDPAAEDRVITQGLDILHGRTAEVITRMARHPLARALAASLDGGARDPYRRERGCLADVDLA
;
A
#
# COMPACT_ATOMS: atom_id res chain seq x y z
N TRP A 1 -10.11 7.90 -11.20
CA TRP A 1 -9.16 7.25 -10.28
C TRP A 1 -9.47 5.78 -10.15
N LEU A 2 -8.44 4.96 -10.16
CA LEU A 2 -8.48 3.51 -10.05
C LEU A 2 -7.73 3.14 -8.78
N SER A 3 -8.19 2.13 -8.04
CA SER A 3 -7.44 1.58 -6.91
C SER A 3 -7.68 0.08 -6.80
N GLY A 4 -6.69 -0.64 -6.31
CA GLY A 4 -6.79 -2.06 -5.98
C GLY A 4 -6.09 -2.35 -4.65
N ASP A 5 -6.60 -3.33 -3.91
CA ASP A 5 -6.00 -3.79 -2.66
C ASP A 5 -6.29 -5.27 -2.44
N GLY A 6 -5.39 -5.95 -1.75
CA GLY A 6 -5.52 -7.35 -1.36
C GLY A 6 -5.64 -7.51 0.15
N LYS A 7 -6.79 -7.99 0.62
CA LYS A 7 -7.03 -8.25 2.04
C LYS A 7 -7.04 -9.74 2.37
N GLY A 8 -6.19 -10.14 3.31
CA GLY A 8 -6.18 -11.51 3.82
C GLY A 8 -7.39 -11.79 4.70
N VAL A 9 -8.36 -12.55 4.18
CA VAL A 9 -9.58 -12.96 4.89
C VAL A 9 -9.40 -14.35 5.50
N ALA A 10 -9.72 -14.49 6.78
CA ALA A 10 -9.69 -15.79 7.44
C ALA A 10 -10.84 -16.66 6.93
N MET A 11 -10.52 -17.85 6.43
CA MET A 11 -11.50 -18.78 5.87
C MET A 11 -11.99 -19.77 6.93
N ARG A 12 -13.27 -20.09 6.91
CA ARG A 12 -13.83 -21.20 7.69
C ARG A 12 -13.17 -22.50 7.25
N PRO A 13 -13.04 -23.50 8.14
CA PRO A 13 -12.36 -24.77 7.82
C PRO A 13 -12.87 -25.43 6.55
N GLU A 14 -14.17 -25.48 6.35
CA GLU A 14 -14.85 -26.08 5.19
C GLU A 14 -14.63 -25.33 3.86
N ALA A 15 -14.35 -24.03 3.93
CA ALA A 15 -14.14 -23.18 2.75
C ALA A 15 -12.67 -23.04 2.36
N ARG A 16 -11.75 -23.76 3.02
CA ARG A 16 -10.32 -23.71 2.70
C ARG A 16 -10.01 -24.51 1.45
N ARG A 17 -9.09 -24.01 0.61
CA ARG A 17 -8.52 -24.81 -0.48
C ARG A 17 -7.81 -26.05 0.09
N ALA A 18 -7.80 -27.16 -0.63
CA ALA A 18 -7.22 -28.43 -0.17
C ALA A 18 -5.78 -28.28 0.36
N GLU A 19 -4.94 -27.51 -0.34
CA GLU A 19 -3.57 -27.26 0.09
C GLU A 19 -3.50 -26.42 1.38
N THR A 20 -4.35 -25.41 1.52
CA THR A 20 -4.47 -24.59 2.73
C THR A 20 -4.96 -25.43 3.91
N ALA A 21 -5.94 -26.30 3.68
CA ALA A 21 -6.44 -27.23 4.69
C ALA A 21 -5.35 -28.21 5.12
N ARG A 22 -4.54 -28.74 4.17
CA ARG A 22 -3.41 -29.63 4.46
C ARG A 22 -2.34 -28.93 5.31
N LYS A 23 -1.98 -27.68 4.98
CA LYS A 23 -1.03 -26.88 5.76
C LYS A 23 -1.55 -26.54 7.15
N ALA A 24 -2.86 -26.26 7.28
CA ALA A 24 -3.50 -25.98 8.56
C ALA A 24 -3.54 -27.21 9.49
N ARG A 25 -3.73 -28.42 8.93
CA ARG A 25 -3.69 -29.68 9.69
C ARG A 25 -2.31 -30.01 10.27
N LYS A 26 -1.24 -29.60 9.61
CA LYS A 26 0.14 -29.80 10.10
C LYS A 26 0.51 -28.88 11.27
N ARG A 27 -0.31 -27.87 11.57
CA ARG A 27 -0.17 -26.98 12.71
C ARG A 27 -1.45 -27.07 13.54
N PRO A 28 -1.52 -27.96 14.54
CA PRO A 28 -2.68 -28.07 15.41
C PRO A 28 -2.95 -26.70 16.03
N GLY A 29 -4.16 -26.21 15.80
CA GLY A 29 -4.56 -24.89 16.21
C GLY A 29 -4.52 -24.76 17.74
N GLN A 30 -3.90 -23.74 18.24
CA GLN A 30 -4.19 -23.28 19.58
C GLN A 30 -5.67 -22.88 19.64
N ALA A 31 -6.38 -23.44 20.61
CA ALA A 31 -7.77 -23.12 20.85
C ALA A 31 -7.98 -21.59 20.91
N PHE A 32 -9.07 -21.11 20.32
CA PHE A 32 -9.46 -19.70 20.25
C PHE A 32 -9.71 -19.09 21.65
N GLY A 33 -8.68 -18.94 22.44
CA GLY A 33 -8.74 -18.22 23.72
C GLY A 33 -8.07 -16.86 23.70
N LYS A 34 -7.23 -16.57 22.67
CA LYS A 34 -6.48 -15.30 22.56
C LYS A 34 -6.45 -14.82 21.11
N ARG A 35 -6.41 -13.51 20.94
CA ARG A 35 -6.20 -12.87 19.63
C ARG A 35 -4.88 -13.34 19.02
N LEU A 36 -4.95 -14.04 17.90
CA LEU A 36 -3.77 -14.51 17.18
C LEU A 36 -2.96 -13.33 16.64
N GLY A 37 -1.64 -13.34 16.85
CA GLY A 37 -0.71 -12.38 16.29
C GLY A 37 -0.51 -12.56 14.78
N THR A 38 0.22 -11.62 14.19
CA THR A 38 0.66 -11.70 12.80
C THR A 38 1.53 -12.95 12.61
N GLY A 39 1.25 -13.77 11.62
CA GLY A 39 1.95 -15.04 11.38
C GLY A 39 1.35 -16.28 12.06
N GLN A 40 0.63 -16.14 13.17
CA GLN A 40 -0.06 -17.27 13.81
C GLN A 40 -1.28 -17.78 13.02
N LYS A 41 -1.77 -16.97 12.07
CA LYS A 41 -2.90 -17.29 11.17
C LYS A 41 -2.46 -17.91 9.84
N ALA A 42 -1.19 -18.34 9.74
CA ALA A 42 -0.68 -18.92 8.50
C ALA A 42 -1.50 -20.15 8.07
N GLY A 43 -1.82 -20.24 6.78
CA GLY A 43 -2.60 -21.32 6.21
C GLY A 43 -4.12 -21.24 6.42
N CYS A 44 -4.64 -20.17 7.03
CA CYS A 44 -6.08 -19.98 7.25
C CYS A 44 -6.68 -18.83 6.44
N LYS A 45 -5.85 -18.02 5.78
CA LYS A 45 -6.29 -16.84 5.02
C LYS A 45 -6.36 -17.13 3.52
N ARG A 46 -7.30 -16.48 2.88
CA ARG A 46 -7.37 -16.32 1.43
C ARG A 46 -7.37 -14.84 1.11
N MET A 47 -6.65 -14.45 0.07
CA MET A 47 -6.66 -13.04 -0.36
C MET A 47 -7.97 -12.75 -1.07
N ALA A 48 -8.74 -11.81 -0.51
CA ALA A 48 -9.81 -11.15 -1.22
C ALA A 48 -9.18 -9.96 -1.96
N GLN A 49 -9.37 -9.92 -3.27
CA GLN A 49 -8.93 -8.81 -4.11
C GLN A 49 -10.09 -7.83 -4.25
N THR A 50 -9.83 -6.57 -3.94
CA THR A 50 -10.81 -5.49 -4.08
C THR A 50 -10.30 -4.50 -5.10
N GLY A 51 -11.19 -3.99 -5.95
CA GLY A 51 -10.92 -2.92 -6.89
C GLY A 51 -11.95 -1.81 -6.73
N CYS A 52 -11.56 -0.59 -6.98
CA CYS A 52 -12.42 0.58 -6.90
C CYS A 52 -12.15 1.51 -8.07
N VAL A 53 -13.23 2.06 -8.64
CA VAL A 53 -13.17 3.19 -9.59
C VAL A 53 -14.00 4.33 -9.00
N PHE A 54 -13.47 5.52 -8.98
CA PHE A 54 -14.14 6.69 -8.45
C PHE A 54 -13.70 7.97 -9.15
N ASP A 55 -14.58 8.96 -9.14
CA ASP A 55 -14.24 10.31 -9.54
C ASP A 55 -13.78 11.11 -8.32
N VAL A 56 -12.88 12.06 -8.53
CA VAL A 56 -12.44 12.96 -7.46
C VAL A 56 -13.13 14.30 -7.67
N ALA A 57 -14.00 14.66 -6.73
CA ALA A 57 -14.53 16.00 -6.68
C ALA A 57 -13.37 16.95 -6.28
N PRO A 58 -13.15 18.04 -7.05
CA PRO A 58 -12.10 18.99 -6.71
C PRO A 58 -12.35 19.57 -5.30
N PRO A 59 -11.29 19.94 -4.60
CA PRO A 59 -11.42 20.78 -3.40
C PRO A 59 -12.07 22.12 -3.78
N ASP A 60 -12.51 22.85 -2.78
CA ASP A 60 -13.00 24.21 -2.96
C ASP A 60 -11.95 25.03 -3.73
N PRO A 61 -12.30 25.59 -4.91
CA PRO A 61 -11.34 26.35 -5.73
C PRO A 61 -10.82 27.60 -5.02
N ASP A 62 -11.57 28.14 -4.07
CA ASP A 62 -11.19 29.31 -3.27
C ASP A 62 -10.39 28.91 -2.00
N GLY A 63 -10.27 27.61 -1.74
CA GLY A 63 -9.51 27.11 -0.60
C GLY A 63 -8.02 26.94 -0.93
N PRO A 64 -7.11 27.26 0.01
CA PRO A 64 -5.68 27.04 -0.22
C PRO A 64 -5.38 25.54 -0.39
N PRO A 65 -4.43 25.18 -1.29
CA PRO A 65 -3.97 23.80 -1.40
C PRO A 65 -3.35 23.34 -0.08
N ARG A 66 -3.50 22.05 0.23
CA ARG A 66 -2.86 21.49 1.42
C ARG A 66 -1.34 21.47 1.26
N THR A 67 -0.65 21.94 2.29
CA THR A 67 0.82 21.83 2.34
C THR A 67 1.24 20.43 2.82
N PRO A 68 2.48 20.00 2.53
CA PRO A 68 3.03 18.77 3.07
C PRO A 68 2.90 18.64 4.60
N GLU A 69 3.10 19.75 5.32
CA GLU A 69 2.97 19.80 6.78
C GLU A 69 1.54 19.51 7.23
N GLN A 70 0.55 20.04 6.52
CA GLN A 70 -0.87 19.76 6.78
C GLN A 70 -1.29 18.33 6.41
N VAL A 71 -0.57 17.68 5.50
CA VAL A 71 -0.78 16.26 5.21
C VAL A 71 -0.24 15.40 6.36
N MET A 72 0.94 15.73 6.87
CA MET A 72 1.58 14.97 7.97
C MET A 72 0.93 15.23 9.33
N ARG A 73 0.51 16.46 9.58
CA ARG A 73 -0.19 16.89 10.81
C ARG A 73 -1.46 17.64 10.43
N PRO A 74 -2.56 16.92 10.14
CA PRO A 74 -3.80 17.56 9.71
C PRO A 74 -4.40 18.40 10.83
N ASP A 75 -4.67 19.66 10.51
CA ASP A 75 -5.40 20.58 11.37
C ASP A 75 -6.91 20.31 11.21
N PRO A 76 -7.71 20.30 12.27
CA PRO A 76 -9.16 20.09 12.17
C PRO A 76 -9.87 21.02 11.16
N GLY A 77 -9.34 22.22 10.94
CA GLY A 77 -9.86 23.18 9.97
C GLY A 77 -9.55 22.83 8.51
N THR A 78 -8.41 22.20 8.24
CA THR A 78 -7.95 21.89 6.88
C THR A 78 -8.56 20.61 6.29
N ALA A 79 -9.13 19.74 7.13
CA ALA A 79 -9.79 18.51 6.69
C ALA A 79 -11.02 18.78 5.79
N LYS A 80 -11.64 19.95 5.90
CA LYS A 80 -12.85 20.32 5.13
C LYS A 80 -12.57 20.52 3.64
N ASN A 81 -11.35 20.87 3.26
CA ASN A 81 -10.96 21.15 1.87
C ASN A 81 -10.19 19.98 1.20
N ALA A 82 -10.37 18.76 1.69
CA ALA A 82 -9.76 17.59 1.06
C ALA A 82 -10.57 17.16 -0.18
N PRO A 83 -9.90 16.71 -1.27
CA PRO A 83 -10.55 16.08 -2.40
C PRO A 83 -11.42 14.91 -1.92
N ARG A 84 -12.60 14.73 -2.49
CA ARG A 84 -13.53 13.68 -2.08
C ARG A 84 -13.77 12.70 -3.22
N ALA A 85 -13.70 11.40 -2.90
CA ALA A 85 -14.10 10.36 -3.83
C ALA A 85 -15.64 10.35 -3.97
N VAL A 86 -16.11 10.50 -5.19
CA VAL A 86 -17.53 10.45 -5.58
C VAL A 86 -17.74 9.40 -6.65
N ASN A 87 -18.99 9.03 -6.95
CA ASN A 87 -19.34 8.05 -7.99
C ASN A 87 -18.53 6.75 -7.86
N ARG A 88 -18.44 6.20 -6.66
CA ARG A 88 -17.63 5.03 -6.37
C ARG A 88 -18.27 3.76 -6.92
N TRP A 89 -17.46 2.95 -7.57
CA TRP A 89 -17.77 1.58 -7.96
C TRP A 89 -16.76 0.63 -7.34
N TYR A 90 -17.21 -0.55 -6.95
CA TYR A 90 -16.36 -1.54 -6.30
C TYR A 90 -16.51 -2.90 -6.95
N ALA A 91 -15.40 -3.62 -7.08
CA ALA A 91 -15.39 -5.05 -7.34
C ALA A 91 -14.64 -5.75 -6.22
N CYS A 92 -15.09 -6.94 -5.84
CA CYS A 92 -14.40 -7.79 -4.89
C CYS A 92 -14.45 -9.23 -5.36
N ASP A 93 -13.32 -9.93 -5.27
CA ASP A 93 -13.24 -11.34 -5.61
C ASP A 93 -12.31 -12.07 -4.64
N ILE A 94 -12.74 -13.23 -4.17
CA ILE A 94 -11.97 -14.11 -3.29
C ILE A 94 -11.50 -15.37 -4.02
N THR A 95 -12.02 -15.62 -5.20
CA THR A 95 -11.76 -16.84 -5.99
C THR A 95 -10.78 -16.59 -7.11
N ALA A 96 -10.94 -15.47 -7.81
CA ALA A 96 -10.06 -15.03 -8.87
C ALA A 96 -8.79 -14.35 -8.32
N GLY A 97 -7.77 -14.29 -9.13
CA GLY A 97 -6.54 -13.54 -8.83
C GLY A 97 -6.70 -12.03 -8.96
N GLY A 98 -5.69 -11.29 -8.50
CA GLY A 98 -5.66 -9.82 -8.63
C GLY A 98 -5.77 -9.34 -10.08
N GLU A 99 -5.33 -10.15 -11.05
CA GLU A 99 -5.47 -9.88 -12.49
C GLU A 99 -6.91 -9.62 -12.89
N VAL A 100 -7.80 -10.52 -12.50
CA VAL A 100 -9.22 -10.41 -12.85
C VAL A 100 -9.84 -9.17 -12.22
N THR A 101 -9.45 -8.85 -10.99
CA THR A 101 -9.97 -7.67 -10.29
C THR A 101 -9.46 -6.38 -10.93
N ILE A 102 -8.18 -6.32 -11.29
CA ILE A 102 -7.60 -5.16 -11.98
C ILE A 102 -8.22 -5.01 -13.37
N GLY A 103 -8.40 -6.10 -14.13
CA GLY A 103 -9.11 -6.08 -15.40
C GLY A 103 -10.52 -5.46 -15.28
N LYS A 104 -11.32 -5.89 -14.29
CA LYS A 104 -12.65 -5.31 -14.01
C LYS A 104 -12.61 -3.82 -13.69
N VAL A 105 -11.56 -3.37 -12.98
CA VAL A 105 -11.35 -1.94 -12.68
C VAL A 105 -11.11 -1.15 -13.96
N PHE A 106 -10.29 -1.66 -14.87
CA PHE A 106 -10.04 -1.02 -16.16
C PHE A 106 -11.27 -1.07 -17.07
N ASP A 107 -12.05 -2.15 -17.08
CA ASP A 107 -13.30 -2.24 -17.83
C ASP A 107 -14.31 -1.18 -17.36
N GLU A 108 -14.46 -0.99 -16.06
CA GLU A 108 -15.33 0.05 -15.51
C GLU A 108 -14.82 1.46 -15.83
N ALA A 109 -13.51 1.68 -15.78
CA ALA A 109 -12.92 2.97 -16.12
C ALA A 109 -13.16 3.31 -17.61
N GLY A 110 -12.94 2.34 -18.52
CA GLY A 110 -13.24 2.49 -19.95
C GLY A 110 -14.72 2.72 -20.22
N ARG A 111 -15.61 2.05 -19.48
CA ARG A 111 -17.06 2.30 -19.58
C ARG A 111 -17.43 3.74 -19.21
N ARG A 112 -16.72 4.36 -18.25
CA ARG A 112 -16.95 5.76 -17.84
C ARG A 112 -16.31 6.78 -18.76
N ASP A 113 -15.29 6.38 -19.47
CA ASP A 113 -14.50 7.26 -20.33
C ASP A 113 -14.07 6.54 -21.62
N PRO A 114 -15.05 6.21 -22.48
CA PRO A 114 -14.79 5.44 -23.70
C PRO A 114 -13.91 6.17 -24.73
N ASP A 115 -13.89 7.49 -24.68
CA ASP A 115 -13.09 8.34 -25.56
C ASP A 115 -11.72 8.71 -24.98
N HIS A 116 -11.36 8.19 -23.78
CA HIS A 116 -10.12 8.47 -23.06
C HIS A 116 -9.80 9.97 -22.90
N ARG A 117 -10.84 10.76 -22.57
CA ARG A 117 -10.72 12.22 -22.40
C ARG A 117 -10.31 12.65 -21.00
N ARG A 118 -10.34 11.72 -20.03
CA ARG A 118 -10.00 12.00 -18.63
C ARG A 118 -8.56 11.57 -18.33
N THR A 119 -7.97 12.19 -17.34
CA THR A 119 -6.71 11.69 -16.77
C THR A 119 -7.00 10.47 -15.90
N TRP A 120 -6.42 9.34 -16.25
CA TRP A 120 -6.53 8.12 -15.46
C TRP A 120 -5.40 8.06 -14.45
N ILE A 121 -5.74 7.91 -13.18
CA ILE A 121 -4.79 7.82 -12.08
C ILE A 121 -5.03 6.52 -11.34
N ALA A 122 -4.01 5.70 -11.20
CA ALA A 122 -4.03 4.47 -10.41
C ALA A 122 -3.34 4.71 -9.07
N LEU A 123 -4.08 4.50 -7.98
CA LEU A 123 -3.56 4.54 -6.62
C LEU A 123 -3.18 3.12 -6.20
N ALA A 124 -1.92 2.88 -5.89
CA ALA A 124 -1.35 1.57 -5.57
C ALA A 124 -0.58 1.59 -4.24
N ASP A 125 -0.42 0.43 -3.61
CA ASP A 125 0.33 0.28 -2.35
C ASP A 125 1.84 0.07 -2.55
N GLY A 126 2.32 0.07 -3.81
CA GLY A 126 3.72 -0.19 -4.16
C GLY A 126 4.07 -1.68 -4.29
N ASP A 127 3.11 -2.59 -4.29
CA ASP A 127 3.37 -4.00 -4.61
C ASP A 127 3.74 -4.15 -6.09
N VAL A 128 4.93 -4.69 -6.35
CA VAL A 128 5.51 -4.81 -7.71
C VAL A 128 4.56 -5.56 -8.66
N HIS A 129 3.93 -6.63 -8.19
CA HIS A 129 3.01 -7.39 -9.03
C HIS A 129 1.75 -6.61 -9.37
N GLN A 130 1.26 -5.77 -8.45
CA GLN A 130 0.14 -4.88 -8.72
C GLN A 130 0.52 -3.83 -9.76
N LEU A 131 1.70 -3.21 -9.62
CA LEU A 131 2.21 -2.21 -10.57
C LEU A 131 2.41 -2.79 -11.96
N GLU A 132 3.02 -3.98 -12.07
CA GLU A 132 3.18 -4.69 -13.35
C GLU A 132 1.84 -4.95 -14.04
N ARG A 133 0.84 -5.37 -13.28
CA ARG A 133 -0.52 -5.63 -13.81
C ARG A 133 -1.22 -4.36 -14.27
N ILE A 134 -1.12 -3.28 -13.50
CA ILE A 134 -1.67 -1.97 -13.90
C ILE A 134 -1.05 -1.53 -15.21
N ARG A 135 0.28 -1.63 -15.36
CA ARG A 135 0.98 -1.30 -16.59
C ARG A 135 0.57 -2.20 -17.76
N ALA A 136 0.42 -3.50 -17.53
CA ALA A 136 -0.01 -4.45 -18.55
C ALA A 136 -1.44 -4.17 -19.03
N GLU A 137 -2.38 -3.88 -18.13
CA GLU A 137 -3.75 -3.52 -18.48
C GLU A 137 -3.84 -2.19 -19.24
N ALA A 138 -3.05 -1.20 -18.83
CA ALA A 138 -2.94 0.08 -19.53
C ALA A 138 -2.43 -0.10 -20.96
N ALA A 139 -1.36 -0.87 -21.13
CA ALA A 139 -0.78 -1.17 -22.43
C ALA A 139 -1.75 -1.97 -23.33
N ALA A 140 -2.45 -2.97 -22.79
CA ALA A 140 -3.41 -3.79 -23.54
C ALA A 140 -4.62 -3.00 -24.06
N ARG A 141 -4.96 -1.88 -23.41
CA ARG A 141 -6.07 -1.00 -23.77
C ARG A 141 -5.64 0.29 -24.45
N ASP A 142 -4.36 0.46 -24.69
CA ASP A 142 -3.79 1.69 -25.25
C ASP A 142 -4.22 2.97 -24.49
N VAL A 143 -4.14 2.90 -23.14
CA VAL A 143 -4.49 4.02 -22.27
C VAL A 143 -3.28 4.47 -21.46
N THR A 144 -3.16 5.78 -21.27
CA THR A 144 -2.15 6.35 -20.37
C THR A 144 -2.68 6.42 -18.96
N VAL A 145 -1.95 5.83 -18.01
CA VAL A 145 -2.32 5.82 -16.58
C VAL A 145 -1.14 6.37 -15.77
N THR A 146 -1.39 7.40 -14.98
CA THR A 146 -0.45 7.89 -13.98
C THR A 146 -0.57 7.03 -12.72
N ILE A 147 0.51 6.39 -12.30
CA ILE A 147 0.53 5.57 -11.09
C ILE A 147 1.03 6.41 -9.93
N ILE A 148 0.23 6.48 -8.87
CA ILE A 148 0.58 7.17 -7.62
C ILE A 148 0.64 6.13 -6.50
N ILE A 149 1.74 6.13 -5.76
CA ILE A 149 1.85 5.29 -4.57
C ILE A 149 1.07 5.93 -3.42
N ASP A 150 0.21 5.14 -2.78
CA ASP A 150 -0.57 5.60 -1.62
C ASP A 150 0.35 6.01 -0.48
N PHE A 151 0.33 7.29 -0.16
CA PHE A 151 1.20 7.87 0.86
C PHE A 151 0.94 7.28 2.27
N ILE A 152 -0.26 6.80 2.56
CA ILE A 152 -0.56 6.11 3.82
C ILE A 152 0.29 4.84 3.94
N HIS A 153 0.43 4.07 2.86
CA HIS A 153 1.31 2.90 2.83
C HIS A 153 2.79 3.29 2.98
N VAL A 154 3.21 4.40 2.38
CA VAL A 154 4.57 4.94 2.59
C VAL A 154 4.80 5.24 4.08
N ILE A 155 3.87 5.92 4.75
CA ILE A 155 3.95 6.20 6.19
C ILE A 155 3.98 4.92 7.02
N GLU A 156 3.21 3.89 6.67
CA GLU A 156 3.28 2.59 7.34
C GLU A 156 4.67 1.96 7.25
N TYR A 157 5.36 2.08 6.11
CA TYR A 157 6.74 1.61 5.97
C TYR A 157 7.73 2.44 6.78
N LEU A 158 7.56 3.76 6.83
CA LEU A 158 8.38 4.63 7.68
C LEU A 158 8.23 4.26 9.17
N TRP A 159 7.00 3.97 9.62
CA TRP A 159 6.77 3.48 10.98
C TRP A 159 7.43 2.13 11.25
N LYS A 160 7.31 1.17 10.33
CA LYS A 160 7.99 -0.13 10.46
C LYS A 160 9.51 0.04 10.57
N ALA A 161 10.08 0.95 9.79
CA ALA A 161 11.49 1.29 9.86
C ALA A 161 11.85 1.99 11.18
N ALA A 162 11.03 2.92 11.65
CA ALA A 162 11.27 3.64 12.90
C ALA A 162 11.30 2.69 14.11
N TRP A 163 10.39 1.72 14.18
CA TRP A 163 10.34 0.73 15.27
C TRP A 163 11.55 -0.20 15.32
N CYS A 164 12.41 -0.21 14.32
CA CYS A 164 13.66 -0.94 14.41
C CYS A 164 14.76 -0.17 15.15
N PHE A 165 14.58 1.14 15.35
CA PHE A 165 15.57 2.02 15.98
C PHE A 165 15.10 2.61 17.30
N HIS A 166 13.81 2.59 17.56
CA HIS A 166 13.19 3.24 18.70
C HIS A 166 12.35 2.24 19.49
N ALA A 167 12.32 2.41 20.80
CA ALA A 167 11.42 1.65 21.67
C ALA A 167 9.95 2.01 21.44
N PRO A 168 9.01 1.10 21.72
CA PRO A 168 7.59 1.42 21.69
C PRO A 168 7.26 2.66 22.54
N ARG A 169 6.49 3.61 21.97
CA ARG A 169 6.12 4.89 22.59
C ARG A 169 7.25 5.93 22.73
N ASP A 170 8.38 5.70 22.09
CA ASP A 170 9.43 6.71 22.03
C ASP A 170 8.98 7.87 21.10
N PRO A 171 8.89 9.11 21.60
CA PRO A 171 8.49 10.27 20.77
C PRO A 171 9.44 10.50 19.58
N ALA A 172 10.71 10.14 19.71
CA ALA A 172 11.68 10.27 18.64
C ALA A 172 11.35 9.41 17.40
N ALA A 173 10.56 8.34 17.57
CA ALA A 173 10.03 7.56 16.45
C ALA A 173 9.06 8.39 15.60
N GLU A 174 8.15 9.11 16.24
CA GLU A 174 7.19 9.97 15.56
C GLU A 174 7.88 11.13 14.83
N ASP A 175 8.80 11.82 15.51
CA ASP A 175 9.57 12.92 14.90
C ASP A 175 10.36 12.44 13.67
N ARG A 176 10.92 11.24 13.75
CA ARG A 176 11.61 10.62 12.61
C ARG A 176 10.66 10.36 11.44
N VAL A 177 9.48 9.77 11.69
CA VAL A 177 8.49 9.47 10.65
C VAL A 177 7.99 10.75 10.01
N ILE A 178 7.69 11.78 10.81
CA ILE A 178 7.24 13.08 10.30
C ILE A 178 8.31 13.71 9.42
N THR A 179 9.56 13.76 9.89
CA THR A 179 10.67 14.35 9.12
C THR A 179 10.87 13.63 7.79
N GLN A 180 10.90 12.29 7.81
CA GLN A 180 11.08 11.50 6.58
C GLN A 180 9.87 11.61 5.65
N GLY A 181 8.65 11.63 6.19
CA GLY A 181 7.43 11.84 5.41
C GLY A 181 7.40 13.20 4.71
N LEU A 182 7.79 14.27 5.42
CA LEU A 182 7.93 15.60 4.83
C LEU A 182 9.00 15.64 3.75
N ASP A 183 10.16 15.00 3.98
CA ASP A 183 11.21 14.91 2.96
C ASP A 183 10.69 14.24 1.67
N ILE A 184 9.90 13.16 1.80
CA ILE A 184 9.30 12.47 0.66
C ILE A 184 8.29 13.37 -0.06
N LEU A 185 7.39 14.05 0.67
CA LEU A 185 6.41 14.97 0.10
C LEU A 185 7.05 16.18 -0.59
N HIS A 186 8.27 16.55 -0.20
CA HIS A 186 9.09 17.57 -0.87
C HIS A 186 9.96 17.02 -2.01
N GLY A 187 9.75 15.77 -2.45
CA GLY A 187 10.50 15.15 -3.55
C GLY A 187 11.91 14.64 -3.19
N ARG A 188 12.28 14.60 -1.90
CA ARG A 188 13.59 14.14 -1.42
C ARG A 188 13.64 12.65 -1.11
N THR A 189 12.87 11.84 -1.84
CA THR A 189 12.75 10.39 -1.60
C THR A 189 14.09 9.67 -1.66
N ALA A 190 14.95 9.99 -2.66
CA ALA A 190 16.27 9.39 -2.81
C ALA A 190 17.18 9.65 -1.60
N GLU A 191 17.09 10.83 -0.99
CA GLU A 191 17.84 11.18 0.21
C GLU A 191 17.37 10.38 1.43
N VAL A 192 16.05 10.21 1.57
CA VAL A 192 15.46 9.39 2.63
C VAL A 192 15.94 7.94 2.52
N ILE A 193 15.88 7.35 1.31
CA ILE A 193 16.36 5.99 1.05
C ILE A 193 17.85 5.86 1.40
N THR A 194 18.67 6.81 0.96
CA THR A 194 20.11 6.83 1.22
C THR A 194 20.40 6.91 2.72
N ARG A 195 19.69 7.77 3.44
CA ARG A 195 19.81 7.97 4.89
C ARG A 195 19.43 6.71 5.66
N MET A 196 18.34 6.05 5.25
CA MET A 196 17.91 4.78 5.83
C MET A 196 18.96 3.67 5.61
N ALA A 197 19.52 3.56 4.41
CA ALA A 197 20.51 2.56 4.07
C ALA A 197 21.88 2.78 4.79
N ARG A 198 22.23 4.03 5.07
CA ARG A 198 23.48 4.41 5.76
C ARG A 198 23.40 4.30 7.27
N HIS A 199 22.23 4.10 7.85
CA HIS A 199 22.08 4.05 9.30
C HIS A 199 22.95 2.91 9.90
N PRO A 200 23.75 3.18 10.96
CA PRO A 200 24.69 2.19 11.51
C PRO A 200 24.01 0.86 11.91
N LEU A 201 22.82 0.92 12.54
CA LEU A 201 22.07 -0.27 12.91
C LEU A 201 21.54 -1.04 11.68
N ALA A 202 21.14 -0.36 10.60
CA ALA A 202 20.74 -1.02 9.37
C ALA A 202 21.92 -1.76 8.74
N ARG A 203 23.12 -1.16 8.79
CA ARG A 203 24.37 -1.79 8.31
C ARG A 203 24.79 -2.96 9.19
N ALA A 204 24.72 -2.81 10.53
CA ALA A 204 25.03 -3.88 11.47
C ALA A 204 24.06 -5.07 11.33
N LEU A 205 22.77 -4.79 11.13
CA LEU A 205 21.75 -5.81 10.89
C LEU A 205 21.98 -6.52 9.56
N ALA A 206 22.27 -5.80 8.49
CA ALA A 206 22.61 -6.37 7.19
C ALA A 206 23.87 -7.27 7.28
N ALA A 207 24.89 -6.83 8.01
CA ALA A 207 26.11 -7.62 8.23
C ALA A 207 25.87 -8.88 9.09
N SER A 208 24.92 -8.85 10.03
CA SER A 208 24.55 -10.00 10.86
C SER A 208 23.71 -11.05 10.11
N LEU A 209 23.14 -10.68 8.97
CA LEU A 209 22.25 -11.51 8.15
C LEU A 209 22.97 -12.25 7.01
N ASP A 210 24.29 -12.26 7.01
CA ASP A 210 25.15 -12.90 5.99
C ASP A 210 25.05 -14.45 5.94
N GLY A 211 23.94 -14.99 6.38
CA GLY A 211 23.63 -16.42 6.37
C GLY A 211 22.26 -16.79 5.81
N GLY A 212 21.64 -15.95 4.97
CA GLY A 212 20.38 -16.28 4.29
C GLY A 212 19.12 -15.66 4.89
N ALA A 213 19.22 -14.83 5.92
CA ALA A 213 18.08 -14.06 6.41
C ALA A 213 17.85 -12.84 5.50
N ARG A 214 16.59 -12.62 5.10
CA ARG A 214 16.19 -11.50 4.24
C ARG A 214 16.37 -10.18 4.99
N ASP A 215 17.03 -9.22 4.37
CA ASP A 215 17.10 -7.83 4.86
C ASP A 215 15.67 -7.33 5.15
N PRO A 216 15.32 -7.04 6.41
CA PRO A 216 13.97 -6.63 6.79
C PRO A 216 13.55 -5.30 6.14
N TYR A 217 14.52 -4.48 5.70
CA TYR A 217 14.28 -3.19 5.03
C TYR A 217 14.32 -3.25 3.50
N ARG A 218 14.63 -4.41 2.91
CA ARG A 218 14.74 -4.52 1.45
C ARG A 218 13.43 -4.17 0.76
N ARG A 219 12.30 -4.60 1.35
CA ARG A 219 10.97 -4.32 0.82
C ARG A 219 10.62 -2.83 0.95
N GLU A 220 10.92 -2.24 2.09
CA GLU A 220 10.65 -0.83 2.36
C GLU A 220 11.47 0.08 1.46
N ARG A 221 12.76 -0.23 1.24
CA ARG A 221 13.60 0.50 0.29
C ARG A 221 13.14 0.35 -1.15
N GLY A 222 12.72 -0.85 -1.55
CA GLY A 222 12.14 -1.10 -2.89
C GLY A 222 10.88 -0.28 -3.12
N CYS A 223 9.95 -0.29 -2.17
CA CYS A 223 8.72 0.50 -2.25
C CYS A 223 8.98 2.00 -2.39
N LEU A 224 9.96 2.54 -1.64
CA LEU A 224 10.32 3.96 -1.70
C LEU A 224 11.07 4.32 -3.00
N ALA A 225 11.83 3.38 -3.58
CA ALA A 225 12.53 3.60 -4.85
C ALA A 225 11.59 3.67 -6.06
N ASP A 226 10.42 3.02 -5.97
CA ASP A 226 9.40 3.02 -7.02
C ASP A 226 8.45 4.24 -6.93
N VAL A 227 8.64 5.13 -5.94
CA VAL A 227 7.89 6.39 -5.83
C VAL A 227 8.48 7.41 -6.80
N ASP A 228 8.06 7.34 -8.05
CA ASP A 228 8.18 8.46 -8.98
C ASP A 228 7.13 9.51 -8.59
N LEU A 229 7.59 10.55 -7.90
CA LEU A 229 6.81 11.74 -7.62
C LEU A 229 6.89 12.62 -8.88
N ALA A 230 6.06 12.31 -9.88
CA ALA A 230 5.80 13.21 -11.00
C ALA A 230 4.91 14.38 -10.55
#